data_ff07e8af280980288c2e3039894602b2
#
_entry.id   ff07e8af280980288c2e3039894602b2
#
_cell.length_a   1.000
_cell.length_b   1.000
_cell.length_c   1.000
_cell.angle_alpha   90.00
_cell.angle_beta   90.00
_cell.angle_gamma   90.00
#
_symmetry.space_group_name_H-M   'P 1'
#
loop_
_entity.id
_entity.type
_entity.pdbx_description
1 polymer ?
#
loop_
_entity_poly.entity_id
_entity_poly.type
_entity_poly.pdbx_seq_one_letter_code
_entity_poly.pdbx_strand_id
1 'polypeptide(L)'
;IYESRPNVTIDAAALAVKSGNAIILRGGHEALRSNTVLWELVGRALAEKGLPARAVQLIESSDRALVGELIRARDYVDVLIPRGGKSLVARLTAEATVPMIKHLEGICHTYVDAEADLDIAVRVTENAKTQRYSPCNATETLLVHRAVAFDFLPPMARVFHDHDVEMRCDELSRRIVEQSGMSAVDATPQDWDTEYNAPIISIRIVESLDEAIDFINLHSSHHTDAIITKNFDNARRFLREVDSSSVMVNASTRFADGFEYGLGAEIGISTDKLHAVSYTHLTLPTI
;
A
#
# COMPACT_ATOMS: atom_id res chain seq x y z
N ILE A 1 -10.95 13.53 -3.32
CA ILE A 1 -9.92 14.56 -3.64
C ILE A 1 -8.75 13.82 -4.27
N TYR A 2 -8.34 14.21 -5.49
CA TYR A 2 -7.28 13.52 -6.24
C TYR A 2 -6.41 14.51 -7.01
N GLU A 3 -5.24 14.05 -7.46
CA GLU A 3 -4.28 14.86 -8.20
C GLU A 3 -4.40 14.63 -9.73
N SER A 4 -3.32 14.41 -10.42
CA SER A 4 -3.13 14.51 -11.86
C SER A 4 -3.66 13.33 -12.73
N ARG A 5 -4.39 12.37 -12.17
CA ARG A 5 -4.85 11.18 -12.91
C ARG A 5 -6.32 11.33 -13.37
N PRO A 6 -6.61 11.72 -14.62
CA PRO A 6 -7.99 11.94 -15.07
C PRO A 6 -8.88 10.70 -15.03
N ASN A 7 -8.29 9.49 -15.20
CA ASN A 7 -9.05 8.23 -15.12
C ASN A 7 -9.72 8.05 -13.74
N VAL A 8 -9.17 8.61 -12.65
CA VAL A 8 -9.77 8.56 -11.31
C VAL A 8 -11.17 9.18 -11.32
N THR A 9 -11.45 10.16 -12.19
CA THR A 9 -12.79 10.74 -12.36
C THR A 9 -13.81 9.67 -12.71
N ILE A 10 -13.49 8.80 -13.66
CA ILE A 10 -14.39 7.73 -14.11
C ILE A 10 -14.44 6.58 -13.10
N ASP A 11 -13.28 6.15 -12.59
CA ASP A 11 -13.17 5.03 -11.67
C ASP A 11 -13.96 5.32 -10.38
N ALA A 12 -13.77 6.51 -9.79
CA ALA A 12 -14.46 6.92 -8.59
C ALA A 12 -15.98 7.12 -8.82
N ALA A 13 -16.37 7.74 -9.95
CA ALA A 13 -17.78 7.90 -10.31
C ALA A 13 -18.48 6.56 -10.50
N ALA A 14 -17.84 5.62 -11.22
CA ALA A 14 -18.41 4.29 -11.48
C ALA A 14 -18.59 3.50 -10.18
N LEU A 15 -17.59 3.49 -9.31
CA LEU A 15 -17.65 2.79 -8.01
C LEU A 15 -18.72 3.39 -7.09
N ALA A 16 -18.79 4.72 -7.00
CA ALA A 16 -19.81 5.38 -6.20
C ALA A 16 -21.22 5.08 -6.71
N VAL A 17 -21.48 5.23 -7.99
CA VAL A 17 -22.81 4.95 -8.59
C VAL A 17 -23.17 3.47 -8.44
N LYS A 18 -22.22 2.55 -8.68
CA LYS A 18 -22.45 1.10 -8.54
C LYS A 18 -22.80 0.71 -7.10
N SER A 19 -22.22 1.38 -6.12
CA SER A 19 -22.49 1.15 -4.68
C SER A 19 -23.70 1.94 -4.14
N GLY A 20 -24.38 2.71 -5.00
CA GLY A 20 -25.55 3.51 -4.61
C GLY A 20 -25.22 4.81 -3.89
N ASN A 21 -23.98 5.28 -3.98
CA ASN A 21 -23.50 6.51 -3.34
C ASN A 21 -23.47 7.68 -4.34
N ALA A 22 -23.68 8.90 -3.84
CA ALA A 22 -23.30 10.11 -4.55
C ALA A 22 -21.81 10.41 -4.29
N ILE A 23 -21.19 11.18 -5.20
CA ILE A 23 -19.79 11.56 -5.09
C ILE A 23 -19.54 13.00 -5.53
N ILE A 24 -18.69 13.70 -4.76
CA ILE A 24 -18.15 15.01 -5.12
C ILE A 24 -16.67 14.81 -5.47
N LEU A 25 -16.32 15.11 -6.71
CA LEU A 25 -14.98 14.97 -7.27
C LEU A 25 -14.24 16.31 -7.20
N ARG A 26 -12.98 16.27 -6.74
CA ARG A 26 -12.08 17.43 -6.77
C ARG A 26 -10.72 16.98 -7.26
N GLY A 27 -10.42 17.25 -8.52
CA GLY A 27 -9.14 16.93 -9.15
C GLY A 27 -8.10 18.03 -9.05
N GLY A 28 -6.85 17.73 -9.38
CA GLY A 28 -5.77 18.71 -9.52
C GLY A 28 -6.01 19.70 -10.68
N HIS A 29 -5.39 20.87 -10.61
CA HIS A 29 -5.54 21.92 -11.60
C HIS A 29 -5.00 21.53 -12.98
N GLU A 30 -3.96 20.73 -13.02
CA GLU A 30 -3.29 20.24 -14.24
C GLU A 30 -4.19 19.38 -15.12
N ALA A 31 -5.12 18.66 -14.52
CA ALA A 31 -6.05 17.77 -15.22
C ALA A 31 -7.48 18.31 -15.30
N LEU A 32 -7.74 19.55 -14.85
CA LEU A 32 -9.09 20.08 -14.70
C LEU A 32 -9.93 19.98 -15.96
N ARG A 33 -9.39 20.36 -17.13
CA ARG A 33 -10.11 20.28 -18.41
C ARG A 33 -10.51 18.85 -18.78
N SER A 34 -9.60 17.90 -18.60
CA SER A 34 -9.87 16.48 -18.86
C SER A 34 -10.92 15.94 -17.90
N ASN A 35 -10.82 16.31 -16.62
CA ASN A 35 -11.79 15.91 -15.60
C ASN A 35 -13.18 16.46 -15.89
N THR A 36 -13.30 17.71 -16.35
CA THR A 36 -14.58 18.32 -16.72
C THR A 36 -15.24 17.57 -17.89
N VAL A 37 -14.49 17.28 -18.95
CA VAL A 37 -15.03 16.51 -20.10
C VAL A 37 -15.47 15.11 -19.67
N LEU A 38 -14.70 14.42 -18.86
CA LEU A 38 -15.05 13.08 -18.36
C LEU A 38 -16.30 13.13 -17.48
N TRP A 39 -16.40 14.12 -16.59
CA TRP A 39 -17.57 14.33 -15.74
C TRP A 39 -18.86 14.63 -16.56
N GLU A 40 -18.79 15.47 -17.60
CA GLU A 40 -19.90 15.74 -18.51
C GLU A 40 -20.37 14.45 -19.23
N LEU A 41 -19.43 13.58 -19.64
CA LEU A 41 -19.73 12.29 -20.23
C LEU A 41 -20.46 11.36 -19.25
N VAL A 42 -20.00 11.32 -18.00
CA VAL A 42 -20.68 10.56 -16.93
C VAL A 42 -22.09 11.10 -16.70
N GLY A 43 -22.26 12.42 -16.62
CA GLY A 43 -23.57 13.04 -16.43
C GLY A 43 -24.57 12.68 -17.54
N ARG A 44 -24.11 12.68 -18.81
CA ARG A 44 -24.93 12.23 -19.96
C ARG A 44 -25.30 10.75 -19.86
N ALA A 45 -24.34 9.88 -19.57
CA ALA A 45 -24.58 8.45 -19.42
C ALA A 45 -25.58 8.15 -18.28
N LEU A 46 -25.50 8.85 -17.16
CA LEU A 46 -26.44 8.73 -16.05
C LEU A 46 -27.86 9.13 -16.49
N ALA A 47 -27.99 10.27 -17.17
CA ALA A 47 -29.27 10.76 -17.66
C ALA A 47 -29.90 9.78 -18.68
N GLU A 48 -29.13 9.22 -19.61
CA GLU A 48 -29.59 8.20 -20.57
C GLU A 48 -30.12 6.92 -19.89
N LYS A 49 -29.62 6.61 -18.71
CA LYS A 49 -30.06 5.45 -17.90
C LYS A 49 -31.14 5.81 -16.87
N GLY A 50 -31.65 7.03 -16.89
CA GLY A 50 -32.66 7.49 -15.92
C GLY A 50 -32.13 7.67 -14.50
N LEU A 51 -30.81 7.77 -14.34
CA LEU A 51 -30.17 8.04 -13.06
C LEU A 51 -29.94 9.54 -12.87
N PRO A 52 -29.94 10.06 -11.62
CA PRO A 52 -29.77 11.48 -11.40
C PRO A 52 -28.34 11.92 -11.75
N ALA A 53 -28.19 12.80 -12.74
CA ALA A 53 -26.87 13.33 -13.12
C ALA A 53 -26.12 13.98 -11.95
N ARG A 54 -26.85 14.54 -10.96
CA ARG A 54 -26.29 15.13 -9.76
C ARG A 54 -25.69 14.14 -8.75
N ALA A 55 -25.85 12.84 -8.99
CA ALA A 55 -25.17 11.83 -8.16
C ALA A 55 -23.64 11.92 -8.27
N VAL A 56 -23.14 12.45 -9.41
CA VAL A 56 -21.70 12.72 -9.60
C VAL A 56 -21.51 14.21 -9.84
N GLN A 57 -20.80 14.85 -8.95
CA GLN A 57 -20.52 16.29 -9.00
C GLN A 57 -19.03 16.53 -9.13
N LEU A 58 -18.62 17.57 -9.84
CA LEU A 58 -17.24 18.01 -9.97
C LEU A 58 -17.09 19.43 -9.46
N ILE A 59 -16.08 19.68 -8.65
CA ILE A 59 -15.65 21.05 -8.31
C ILE A 59 -14.77 21.56 -9.44
N GLU A 60 -15.33 22.43 -10.29
CA GLU A 60 -14.71 22.97 -11.49
C GLU A 60 -13.79 24.16 -11.22
N SER A 61 -13.19 24.19 -10.05
CA SER A 61 -12.29 25.27 -9.62
C SER A 61 -10.97 24.70 -9.10
N SER A 62 -9.89 25.38 -9.46
CA SER A 62 -8.55 25.10 -8.93
C SER A 62 -8.29 25.76 -7.57
N ASP A 63 -9.22 26.55 -7.05
CA ASP A 63 -9.06 27.21 -5.77
C ASP A 63 -8.87 26.20 -4.63
N ARG A 64 -7.75 26.35 -3.92
CA ARG A 64 -7.41 25.50 -2.77
C ARG A 64 -8.26 25.77 -1.52
N ALA A 65 -8.91 26.95 -1.43
CA ALA A 65 -9.80 27.27 -0.33
C ALA A 65 -11.01 26.34 -0.30
N LEU A 66 -11.54 25.95 -1.47
CA LEU A 66 -12.66 25.02 -1.59
C LEU A 66 -12.35 23.62 -1.03
N VAL A 67 -11.09 23.21 -1.02
CA VAL A 67 -10.68 21.97 -0.34
C VAL A 67 -10.90 22.12 1.16
N GLY A 68 -10.56 23.29 1.74
CA GLY A 68 -10.76 23.57 3.16
C GLY A 68 -12.25 23.54 3.57
N GLU A 69 -13.15 24.00 2.70
CA GLU A 69 -14.60 23.91 2.92
C GLU A 69 -15.09 22.45 2.83
N LEU A 70 -14.67 21.72 1.78
CA LEU A 70 -15.10 20.35 1.56
C LEU A 70 -14.72 19.41 2.70
N ILE A 71 -13.51 19.53 3.23
CA ILE A 71 -13.01 18.64 4.29
C ILE A 71 -13.66 18.90 5.66
N ARG A 72 -14.42 19.98 5.79
CA ARG A 72 -15.19 20.34 6.99
C ARG A 72 -16.69 20.19 6.80
N ALA A 73 -17.15 19.83 5.62
CA ALA A 73 -18.58 19.77 5.25
C ALA A 73 -19.28 18.51 5.80
N ARG A 74 -19.24 18.28 7.11
CA ARG A 74 -19.81 17.09 7.79
C ARG A 74 -21.29 16.89 7.57
N ASP A 75 -22.03 17.94 7.34
CA ASP A 75 -23.49 17.86 7.12
C ASP A 75 -23.85 17.35 5.72
N TYR A 76 -22.86 17.27 4.83
CA TYR A 76 -23.06 16.93 3.41
C TYR A 76 -22.13 15.81 2.91
N VAL A 77 -21.06 15.52 3.62
CA VAL A 77 -20.02 14.56 3.21
C VAL A 77 -19.77 13.56 4.33
N ASP A 78 -20.08 12.31 4.07
CA ASP A 78 -19.92 11.22 5.04
C ASP A 78 -18.46 10.74 5.15
N VAL A 79 -17.75 10.69 4.02
CA VAL A 79 -16.37 10.18 3.96
C VAL A 79 -15.55 10.88 2.87
N LEU A 80 -14.29 11.13 3.17
CA LEU A 80 -13.28 11.62 2.22
C LEU A 80 -12.35 10.50 1.80
N ILE A 81 -12.03 10.45 0.51
CA ILE A 81 -11.05 9.52 -0.05
C ILE A 81 -9.96 10.34 -0.75
N PRO A 82 -8.85 10.65 -0.07
CA PRO A 82 -7.74 11.34 -0.70
C PRO A 82 -6.93 10.40 -1.60
N ARG A 83 -6.60 10.87 -2.80
CA ARG A 83 -5.78 10.17 -3.80
C ARG A 83 -4.70 11.12 -4.31
N GLY A 84 -3.58 11.19 -3.61
CA GLY A 84 -2.47 12.09 -3.95
C GLY A 84 -1.25 11.85 -3.10
N GLY A 85 -0.24 12.69 -3.25
CA GLY A 85 1.02 12.56 -2.55
C GLY A 85 0.92 12.82 -1.04
N LYS A 86 1.99 12.47 -0.32
CA LYS A 86 2.13 12.56 1.14
C LYS A 86 1.74 13.92 1.71
N SER A 87 2.14 15.02 1.04
CA SER A 87 1.84 16.38 1.51
C SER A 87 0.34 16.70 1.52
N LEU A 88 -0.40 16.23 0.50
CA LEU A 88 -1.85 16.40 0.44
C LEU A 88 -2.52 15.60 1.55
N VAL A 89 -2.18 14.32 1.68
CA VAL A 89 -2.80 13.43 2.68
C VAL A 89 -2.48 13.91 4.09
N ALA A 90 -1.25 14.32 4.38
CA ALA A 90 -0.85 14.86 5.68
C ALA A 90 -1.65 16.14 6.05
N ARG A 91 -1.78 17.08 5.09
CA ARG A 91 -2.60 18.27 5.29
C ARG A 91 -4.06 17.93 5.59
N LEU A 92 -4.66 17.06 4.79
CA LEU A 92 -6.05 16.64 5.00
C LEU A 92 -6.23 15.94 6.34
N THR A 93 -5.27 15.11 6.75
CA THR A 93 -5.29 14.45 8.06
C THR A 93 -5.28 15.44 9.23
N ALA A 94 -4.54 16.55 9.10
CA ALA A 94 -4.46 17.58 10.13
C ALA A 94 -5.69 18.48 10.19
N GLU A 95 -6.36 18.75 9.06
CA GLU A 95 -7.39 19.78 8.95
C GLU A 95 -8.82 19.24 8.80
N ALA A 96 -8.99 17.98 8.33
CA ALA A 96 -10.32 17.44 8.05
C ALA A 96 -11.10 17.13 9.34
N THR A 97 -12.39 17.42 9.28
CA THR A 97 -13.35 16.98 10.29
C THR A 97 -14.25 15.86 9.77
N VAL A 98 -14.33 15.68 8.45
CA VAL A 98 -15.01 14.55 7.81
C VAL A 98 -14.12 13.30 7.92
N PRO A 99 -14.66 12.12 8.25
CA PRO A 99 -13.91 10.88 8.28
C PRO A 99 -13.20 10.59 6.95
N MET A 100 -12.04 9.93 6.99
CA MET A 100 -11.25 9.65 5.78
C MET A 100 -10.88 8.19 5.66
N ILE A 101 -10.87 7.69 4.40
CA ILE A 101 -10.20 6.46 4.02
C ILE A 101 -8.85 6.86 3.43
N LYS A 102 -7.77 6.66 4.19
CA LYS A 102 -6.44 7.16 3.83
C LYS A 102 -5.33 6.22 4.23
N HIS A 103 -4.22 6.30 3.51
CA HIS A 103 -2.90 5.87 3.95
C HIS A 103 -1.88 6.96 3.54
N LEU A 104 -0.75 7.00 4.23
CA LEU A 104 0.29 8.00 3.95
C LEU A 104 1.35 7.44 3.02
N GLU A 105 1.85 6.25 3.32
CA GLU A 105 2.96 5.57 2.63
C GLU A 105 2.68 4.06 2.58
N GLY A 106 3.34 3.38 1.64
CA GLY A 106 3.31 1.94 1.49
C GLY A 106 4.68 1.33 1.80
N ILE A 107 5.09 1.29 3.08
CA ILE A 107 6.33 0.63 3.50
C ILE A 107 5.98 -0.80 3.87
N CYS A 108 6.10 -1.70 2.89
CA CYS A 108 5.77 -3.11 3.04
C CYS A 108 7.01 -3.97 3.23
N HIS A 109 6.89 -5.05 4.00
CA HIS A 109 7.99 -5.97 4.29
C HIS A 109 7.71 -7.38 3.76
N THR A 110 8.77 -8.05 3.35
CA THR A 110 8.77 -9.49 3.13
C THR A 110 9.80 -10.13 4.06
N TYR A 111 9.38 -11.05 4.92
CA TYR A 111 10.25 -11.78 5.82
C TYR A 111 10.44 -13.23 5.35
N VAL A 112 11.69 -13.63 5.18
CA VAL A 112 12.10 -15.00 4.86
C VAL A 112 12.54 -15.69 6.14
N ASP A 113 11.72 -16.61 6.64
CA ASP A 113 11.91 -17.32 7.90
C ASP A 113 12.99 -18.42 7.80
N ALA A 114 13.49 -18.88 8.94
CA ALA A 114 14.46 -19.97 9.03
C ALA A 114 14.01 -21.27 8.32
N GLU A 115 12.70 -21.53 8.31
CA GLU A 115 12.11 -22.71 7.70
C GLU A 115 11.42 -22.39 6.37
N ALA A 116 11.86 -21.36 5.66
CA ALA A 116 11.33 -21.01 4.35
C ALA A 116 11.68 -22.07 3.29
N ASP A 117 10.82 -22.21 2.31
CA ASP A 117 11.17 -22.80 1.02
C ASP A 117 11.88 -21.72 0.19
N LEU A 118 13.18 -21.91 -0.06
CA LEU A 118 14.00 -20.87 -0.68
C LEU A 118 13.63 -20.60 -2.14
N ASP A 119 13.15 -21.59 -2.88
CA ASP A 119 12.69 -21.39 -4.26
C ASP A 119 11.39 -20.56 -4.30
N ILE A 120 10.49 -20.83 -3.35
CA ILE A 120 9.30 -20.01 -3.17
C ILE A 120 9.69 -18.61 -2.71
N ALA A 121 10.63 -18.49 -1.77
CA ALA A 121 11.08 -17.21 -1.23
C ALA A 121 11.65 -16.30 -2.33
N VAL A 122 12.49 -16.83 -3.22
CA VAL A 122 13.03 -16.05 -4.35
C VAL A 122 11.89 -15.55 -5.24
N ARG A 123 10.99 -16.42 -5.69
CA ARG A 123 9.88 -16.05 -6.60
C ARG A 123 8.92 -15.06 -5.98
N VAL A 124 8.58 -15.23 -4.70
CA VAL A 124 7.66 -14.32 -3.98
C VAL A 124 8.32 -12.96 -3.81
N THR A 125 9.58 -12.91 -3.39
CA THR A 125 10.32 -11.67 -3.18
C THR A 125 10.57 -10.93 -4.49
N GLU A 126 10.94 -11.64 -5.56
CA GLU A 126 11.04 -11.08 -6.90
C GLU A 126 9.73 -10.40 -7.30
N ASN A 127 8.61 -11.13 -7.26
CA ASN A 127 7.30 -10.57 -7.62
C ASN A 127 6.93 -9.39 -6.73
N ALA A 128 7.16 -9.49 -5.41
CA ALA A 128 6.79 -8.46 -4.45
C ALA A 128 7.50 -7.12 -4.71
N LYS A 129 8.73 -7.14 -5.24
CA LYS A 129 9.47 -5.92 -5.56
C LYS A 129 9.39 -5.55 -7.04
N THR A 130 9.63 -6.48 -7.96
CA THR A 130 9.94 -6.15 -9.35
C THR A 130 8.73 -6.14 -10.29
N GLN A 131 7.60 -6.69 -9.90
CA GLN A 131 6.38 -6.67 -10.73
C GLN A 131 5.97 -5.22 -11.06
N ARG A 132 6.02 -4.31 -10.07
CA ARG A 132 5.92 -2.84 -10.21
C ARG A 132 6.50 -2.17 -8.97
N TYR A 133 7.22 -1.08 -9.14
CA TYR A 133 7.89 -0.37 -8.05
C TYR A 133 7.01 0.67 -7.34
N SER A 134 6.05 1.27 -8.05
CA SER A 134 5.29 2.42 -7.56
C SER A 134 3.97 2.15 -6.82
N PRO A 135 3.38 0.96 -6.80
CA PRO A 135 2.22 0.70 -5.95
C PRO A 135 2.60 0.57 -4.48
N CYS A 136 1.73 1.05 -3.61
CA CYS A 136 1.90 1.08 -2.16
C CYS A 136 2.03 -0.31 -1.49
N ASN A 137 1.73 -1.39 -2.19
CA ASN A 137 1.90 -2.78 -1.75
C ASN A 137 3.18 -3.44 -2.30
N ALA A 138 4.07 -2.69 -2.95
CA ALA A 138 5.40 -3.20 -3.31
C ALA A 138 6.25 -3.37 -2.05
N THR A 139 7.02 -4.45 -1.95
CA THR A 139 7.96 -4.64 -0.83
C THR A 139 9.08 -3.60 -0.91
N GLU A 140 9.30 -2.88 0.17
CA GLU A 140 10.39 -1.90 0.30
C GLU A 140 11.53 -2.42 1.16
N THR A 141 11.22 -3.32 2.12
CA THR A 141 12.24 -3.95 2.97
C THR A 141 12.11 -5.49 2.95
N LEU A 142 13.23 -6.15 2.74
CA LEU A 142 13.40 -7.60 2.80
C LEU A 142 14.12 -7.95 4.11
N LEU A 143 13.44 -8.68 4.98
CA LEU A 143 14.02 -9.25 6.19
C LEU A 143 14.37 -10.72 5.94
N VAL A 144 15.55 -11.14 6.34
CA VAL A 144 16.03 -12.51 6.12
C VAL A 144 16.54 -13.10 7.43
N HIS A 145 15.99 -14.25 7.82
CA HIS A 145 16.49 -14.95 8.98
C HIS A 145 17.95 -15.40 8.75
N ARG A 146 18.81 -15.18 9.76
CA ARG A 146 20.25 -15.49 9.67
C ARG A 146 20.54 -16.91 9.21
N ALA A 147 19.74 -17.89 9.64
CA ALA A 147 19.96 -19.30 9.33
C ALA A 147 19.91 -19.62 7.82
N VAL A 148 19.17 -18.83 7.03
CA VAL A 148 19.00 -19.03 5.58
C VAL A 148 19.67 -17.95 4.73
N ALA A 149 20.25 -16.92 5.36
CA ALA A 149 20.77 -15.76 4.66
C ALA A 149 21.86 -16.10 3.64
N PHE A 150 22.77 -17.01 3.97
CA PHE A 150 23.88 -17.42 3.08
C PHE A 150 23.42 -18.23 1.88
N ASP A 151 22.29 -18.94 1.97
CA ASP A 151 21.75 -19.74 0.87
C ASP A 151 20.74 -18.92 0.04
N PHE A 152 19.99 -18.01 0.68
CA PHE A 152 18.94 -17.24 0.03
C PHE A 152 19.43 -15.96 -0.66
N LEU A 153 20.31 -15.18 0.00
CA LEU A 153 20.69 -13.86 -0.54
C LEU A 153 21.48 -13.93 -1.85
N PRO A 154 22.42 -14.89 -2.09
CA PRO A 154 23.14 -14.92 -3.34
C PRO A 154 22.25 -15.09 -4.59
N PRO A 155 21.31 -16.05 -4.68
CA PRO A 155 20.41 -16.13 -5.81
C PRO A 155 19.44 -14.93 -5.89
N MET A 156 18.98 -14.40 -4.75
CA MET A 156 18.08 -13.25 -4.72
C MET A 156 18.78 -11.96 -5.20
N ALA A 157 20.02 -11.75 -4.79
CA ALA A 157 20.83 -10.61 -5.23
C ALA A 157 21.06 -10.62 -6.75
N ARG A 158 21.23 -11.81 -7.35
CA ARG A 158 21.32 -11.93 -8.81
C ARG A 158 20.02 -11.52 -9.49
N VAL A 159 18.87 -11.97 -8.98
CA VAL A 159 17.55 -11.54 -9.48
C VAL A 159 17.40 -10.02 -9.40
N PHE A 160 17.74 -9.42 -8.27
CA PHE A 160 17.67 -7.97 -8.13
C PHE A 160 18.62 -7.23 -9.08
N HIS A 161 19.83 -7.74 -9.27
CA HIS A 161 20.79 -7.20 -10.24
C HIS A 161 20.24 -7.26 -11.68
N ASP A 162 19.62 -8.37 -12.07
CA ASP A 162 19.06 -8.56 -13.42
C ASP A 162 17.85 -7.63 -13.68
N HIS A 163 17.23 -7.09 -12.61
CA HIS A 163 16.15 -6.10 -12.66
C HIS A 163 16.61 -4.67 -12.35
N ASP A 164 17.92 -4.41 -12.32
CA ASP A 164 18.50 -3.08 -11.98
C ASP A 164 18.04 -2.54 -10.62
N VAL A 165 17.76 -3.41 -9.64
CA VAL A 165 17.35 -3.02 -8.30
C VAL A 165 18.57 -2.72 -7.43
N GLU A 166 18.68 -1.49 -6.91
CA GLU A 166 19.68 -1.10 -5.93
C GLU A 166 19.39 -1.77 -4.58
N MET A 167 20.37 -2.47 -4.03
CA MET A 167 20.26 -3.15 -2.74
C MET A 167 20.92 -2.33 -1.64
N ARG A 168 20.14 -1.83 -0.68
CA ARG A 168 20.59 -1.12 0.52
C ARG A 168 20.59 -2.08 1.69
N CYS A 169 21.76 -2.44 2.15
CA CYS A 169 21.98 -3.60 3.00
C CYS A 169 22.50 -3.22 4.39
N ASP A 170 22.11 -3.97 5.42
CA ASP A 170 22.87 -3.97 6.66
C ASP A 170 24.27 -4.59 6.46
N GLU A 171 25.14 -4.50 7.46
CA GLU A 171 26.53 -4.92 7.32
C GLU A 171 26.67 -6.39 6.90
N LEU A 172 25.84 -7.29 7.43
CA LEU A 172 25.95 -8.72 7.15
C LEU A 172 25.36 -9.08 5.80
N SER A 173 24.19 -8.57 5.45
CA SER A 173 23.59 -8.79 4.13
C SER A 173 24.46 -8.22 3.02
N ARG A 174 25.06 -7.05 3.22
CA ARG A 174 26.01 -6.45 2.27
C ARG A 174 27.18 -7.38 1.97
N ARG A 175 27.81 -7.91 3.04
CA ARG A 175 28.95 -8.85 2.87
C ARG A 175 28.55 -10.08 2.06
N ILE A 176 27.37 -10.66 2.31
CA ILE A 176 26.90 -11.84 1.57
C ILE A 176 26.63 -11.49 0.11
N VAL A 177 25.98 -10.36 -0.16
CA VAL A 177 25.69 -9.89 -1.52
C VAL A 177 27.00 -9.63 -2.30
N GLU A 178 27.95 -8.92 -1.70
CA GLU A 178 29.26 -8.64 -2.32
C GLU A 178 30.08 -9.91 -2.56
N GLN A 179 30.05 -10.89 -1.66
CA GLN A 179 30.70 -12.20 -1.84
C GLN A 179 30.09 -13.01 -2.99
N SER A 180 28.83 -12.76 -3.34
CA SER A 180 28.18 -13.37 -4.52
C SER A 180 28.53 -12.67 -5.84
N GLY A 181 29.35 -11.62 -5.79
CA GLY A 181 29.77 -10.85 -6.96
C GLY A 181 28.80 -9.73 -7.37
N MET A 182 27.78 -9.44 -6.55
CA MET A 182 26.82 -8.37 -6.79
C MET A 182 27.20 -7.11 -6.00
N SER A 183 26.74 -5.93 -6.43
CA SER A 183 26.96 -4.67 -5.74
C SER A 183 25.85 -4.39 -4.73
N ALA A 184 26.21 -3.85 -3.59
CA ALA A 184 25.28 -3.34 -2.59
C ALA A 184 25.82 -2.06 -1.96
N VAL A 185 24.94 -1.24 -1.38
CA VAL A 185 25.31 -0.04 -0.62
C VAL A 185 24.88 -0.22 0.84
N ASP A 186 25.49 0.56 1.74
CA ASP A 186 25.11 0.54 3.14
C ASP A 186 23.71 1.15 3.32
N ALA A 187 22.85 0.44 4.03
CA ALA A 187 21.59 1.01 4.48
C ALA A 187 21.83 2.03 5.60
N THR A 188 21.09 3.11 5.57
CA THR A 188 21.02 4.11 6.62
C THR A 188 19.78 3.89 7.49
N PRO A 189 19.69 4.46 8.71
CA PRO A 189 18.47 4.38 9.50
C PRO A 189 17.22 4.88 8.77
N GLN A 190 17.37 5.84 7.85
CA GLN A 190 16.29 6.40 7.06
C GLN A 190 15.69 5.40 6.06
N ASP A 191 16.51 4.44 5.59
CA ASP A 191 16.08 3.46 4.59
C ASP A 191 15.01 2.53 5.12
N TRP A 192 14.98 2.29 6.45
CA TRP A 192 13.97 1.45 7.08
C TRP A 192 12.57 2.08 7.11
N ASP A 193 12.50 3.41 7.01
CA ASP A 193 11.26 4.21 7.05
C ASP A 193 10.96 4.87 5.69
N THR A 194 11.47 4.28 4.59
CA THR A 194 11.37 4.88 3.25
C THR A 194 10.54 4.03 2.29
N GLU A 195 9.49 4.63 1.73
CA GLU A 195 8.82 4.15 0.53
C GLU A 195 9.58 4.69 -0.70
N TYR A 196 10.35 3.83 -1.37
CA TYR A 196 11.22 4.25 -2.48
C TYR A 196 10.43 4.57 -3.74
N ASN A 197 9.36 3.81 -4.04
CA ASN A 197 8.63 3.91 -5.31
C ASN A 197 9.54 3.75 -6.54
N ALA A 198 10.66 3.07 -6.40
CA ALA A 198 11.78 2.95 -7.33
C ALA A 198 12.40 1.54 -7.28
N PRO A 199 13.26 1.16 -8.23
CA PRO A 199 14.01 -0.08 -8.16
C PRO A 199 15.11 -0.02 -7.07
N ILE A 200 14.69 0.11 -5.83
CA ILE A 200 15.53 0.15 -4.62
C ILE A 200 14.87 -0.73 -3.56
N ILE A 201 15.64 -1.54 -2.84
CA ILE A 201 15.17 -2.37 -1.75
C ILE A 201 16.14 -2.32 -0.57
N SER A 202 15.60 -2.21 0.65
CA SER A 202 16.36 -2.38 1.86
C SER A 202 16.44 -3.86 2.25
N ILE A 203 17.59 -4.34 2.71
CA ILE A 203 17.80 -5.73 3.11
C ILE A 203 18.43 -5.78 4.50
N ARG A 204 17.78 -6.50 5.41
CA ARG A 204 18.27 -6.69 6.77
C ARG A 204 18.23 -8.16 7.18
N ILE A 205 19.29 -8.62 7.86
CA ILE A 205 19.32 -9.93 8.50
C ILE A 205 18.81 -9.80 9.95
N VAL A 206 17.92 -10.72 10.34
CA VAL A 206 17.34 -10.81 11.67
C VAL A 206 17.67 -12.17 12.30
N GLU A 207 17.76 -12.20 13.63
CA GLU A 207 18.15 -13.40 14.38
C GLU A 207 16.95 -14.32 14.70
N SER A 208 15.73 -13.78 14.67
CA SER A 208 14.53 -14.52 15.06
C SER A 208 13.25 -13.96 14.42
N LEU A 209 12.16 -14.73 14.52
CA LEU A 209 10.82 -14.27 14.18
C LEU A 209 10.41 -13.08 15.06
N ASP A 210 10.78 -13.07 16.35
CA ASP A 210 10.45 -11.97 17.26
C ASP A 210 11.09 -10.66 16.79
N GLU A 211 12.37 -10.68 16.44
CA GLU A 211 13.05 -9.50 15.88
C GLU A 211 12.42 -9.03 14.58
N ALA A 212 11.99 -9.96 13.71
CA ALA A 212 11.32 -9.61 12.46
C ALA A 212 9.97 -8.93 12.72
N ILE A 213 9.16 -9.46 13.63
CA ILE A 213 7.85 -8.88 14.00
C ILE A 213 8.02 -7.50 14.63
N ASP A 214 8.95 -7.36 15.58
CA ASP A 214 9.24 -6.08 16.23
C ASP A 214 9.70 -5.03 15.22
N PHE A 215 10.59 -5.43 14.30
CA PHE A 215 11.08 -4.54 13.25
C PHE A 215 9.94 -4.10 12.32
N ILE A 216 9.11 -5.03 11.86
CA ILE A 216 7.96 -4.74 11.00
C ILE A 216 6.99 -3.79 11.72
N ASN A 217 6.61 -4.09 12.96
CA ASN A 217 5.67 -3.26 13.71
C ASN A 217 6.22 -1.85 14.00
N LEU A 218 7.54 -1.67 14.02
CA LEU A 218 8.18 -0.38 14.20
C LEU A 218 8.26 0.44 12.92
N HIS A 219 8.58 -0.20 11.78
CA HIS A 219 8.94 0.47 10.52
C HIS A 219 7.88 0.36 9.42
N SER A 220 6.93 -0.60 9.52
CA SER A 220 5.86 -0.74 8.53
C SER A 220 4.90 0.45 8.54
N SER A 221 4.40 0.78 7.37
CA SER A 221 3.26 1.69 7.22
C SER A 221 1.93 1.04 7.63
N HIS A 222 1.95 -0.19 8.14
CA HIS A 222 0.77 -1.02 8.43
C HIS A 222 -0.09 -1.32 7.21
N HIS A 223 0.49 -1.28 6.02
CA HIS A 223 -0.22 -1.56 4.78
C HIS A 223 -0.26 -3.05 4.49
N THR A 224 0.87 -3.66 4.15
CA THR A 224 0.95 -5.08 3.78
C THR A 224 2.30 -5.66 4.12
N ASP A 225 2.31 -6.75 4.89
CA ASP A 225 3.54 -7.46 5.25
C ASP A 225 3.38 -8.97 5.05
N ALA A 226 4.46 -9.66 4.66
CA ALA A 226 4.44 -11.07 4.31
C ALA A 226 5.54 -11.86 5.01
N ILE A 227 5.22 -13.12 5.37
CA ILE A 227 6.20 -14.12 5.80
C ILE A 227 6.27 -15.26 4.78
N ILE A 228 7.46 -15.78 4.55
CA ILE A 228 7.66 -17.00 3.78
C ILE A 228 8.22 -18.06 4.72
N THR A 229 7.43 -19.11 4.98
CA THR A 229 7.75 -20.17 5.93
C THR A 229 6.97 -21.44 5.64
N LYS A 230 7.53 -22.60 6.00
CA LYS A 230 6.83 -23.90 6.09
C LYS A 230 6.39 -24.22 7.52
N ASN A 231 6.85 -23.43 8.50
CA ASN A 231 6.47 -23.60 9.89
C ASN A 231 5.09 -22.98 10.16
N PHE A 232 4.12 -23.84 10.49
CA PHE A 232 2.75 -23.44 10.73
C PHE A 232 2.60 -22.52 11.96
N ASP A 233 3.37 -22.77 13.02
CA ASP A 233 3.28 -21.95 14.23
C ASP A 233 3.89 -20.55 14.00
N ASN A 234 5.01 -20.46 13.26
CA ASN A 234 5.58 -19.17 12.87
C ASN A 234 4.61 -18.38 11.96
N ALA A 235 3.97 -19.06 10.99
CA ALA A 235 2.95 -18.44 10.15
C ALA A 235 1.78 -17.88 10.98
N ARG A 236 1.25 -18.66 11.92
CA ARG A 236 0.15 -18.22 12.80
C ARG A 236 0.56 -17.05 13.72
N ARG A 237 1.75 -17.10 14.28
CA ARG A 237 2.26 -15.99 15.10
C ARG A 237 2.38 -14.72 14.28
N PHE A 238 3.00 -14.79 13.10
CA PHE A 238 3.15 -13.65 12.20
C PHE A 238 1.80 -13.01 11.84
N LEU A 239 0.79 -13.84 11.48
CA LEU A 239 -0.56 -13.37 11.17
C LEU A 239 -1.27 -12.68 12.34
N ARG A 240 -0.90 -12.96 13.58
CA ARG A 240 -1.54 -12.42 14.79
C ARG A 240 -0.79 -11.24 15.39
N GLU A 241 0.53 -11.20 15.22
CA GLU A 241 1.41 -10.29 15.93
C GLU A 241 1.88 -9.13 15.03
N VAL A 242 1.86 -9.29 13.70
CA VAL A 242 2.11 -8.19 12.76
C VAL A 242 0.87 -7.34 12.61
N ASP A 243 1.02 -6.05 12.85
CA ASP A 243 -0.06 -5.08 12.91
C ASP A 243 -0.22 -4.35 11.57
N SER A 244 -0.72 -5.06 10.55
CA SER A 244 -0.94 -4.51 9.21
C SER A 244 -2.33 -4.83 8.66
N SER A 245 -2.80 -4.00 7.72
CA SER A 245 -4.12 -4.18 7.06
C SER A 245 -4.20 -5.50 6.31
N SER A 246 -3.10 -5.93 5.71
CA SER A 246 -2.96 -7.22 5.05
C SER A 246 -1.71 -7.92 5.56
N VAL A 247 -1.86 -9.13 6.10
CA VAL A 247 -0.73 -9.97 6.52
C VAL A 247 -0.80 -11.28 5.77
N MET A 248 0.29 -11.66 5.08
CA MET A 248 0.30 -12.77 4.13
C MET A 248 1.29 -13.86 4.51
N VAL A 249 0.97 -15.08 4.15
CA VAL A 249 1.86 -16.25 4.28
C VAL A 249 2.11 -16.85 2.91
N ASN A 250 3.39 -17.00 2.53
CA ASN A 250 3.83 -17.59 1.26
C ASN A 250 3.23 -16.94 0.01
N ALA A 251 2.91 -15.67 0.10
CA ALA A 251 2.32 -14.88 -0.97
C ALA A 251 3.00 -13.51 -1.08
N SER A 252 3.04 -12.97 -2.29
CA SER A 252 3.58 -11.64 -2.57
C SER A 252 2.69 -10.56 -1.96
N THR A 253 3.29 -9.51 -1.40
CA THR A 253 2.57 -8.32 -0.93
C THR A 253 1.73 -7.67 -2.04
N ARG A 254 2.08 -7.91 -3.31
CA ARG A 254 1.35 -7.44 -4.49
C ARG A 254 -0.08 -7.99 -4.62
N PHE A 255 -0.40 -9.08 -3.90
CA PHE A 255 -1.77 -9.59 -3.83
C PHE A 255 -2.71 -8.79 -2.92
N ALA A 256 -2.20 -7.79 -2.17
CA ALA A 256 -3.03 -6.88 -1.40
C ALA A 256 -3.73 -5.86 -2.34
N ASP A 257 -4.69 -6.35 -3.08
CA ASP A 257 -5.45 -5.62 -4.10
C ASP A 257 -6.88 -6.15 -4.13
N GLY A 258 -7.87 -5.25 -4.23
CA GLY A 258 -9.28 -5.63 -4.19
C GLY A 258 -9.69 -6.59 -5.31
N PHE A 259 -9.06 -6.48 -6.49
CA PHE A 259 -9.32 -7.39 -7.60
C PHE A 259 -8.74 -8.78 -7.32
N GLU A 260 -7.49 -8.86 -6.83
CA GLU A 260 -6.82 -10.12 -6.47
C GLU A 260 -7.54 -10.84 -5.32
N TYR A 261 -8.11 -10.11 -4.38
CA TYR A 261 -8.96 -10.66 -3.32
C TYR A 261 -10.35 -11.12 -3.79
N GLY A 262 -10.70 -10.90 -5.06
CA GLY A 262 -12.03 -11.23 -5.59
C GLY A 262 -13.15 -10.28 -5.12
N LEU A 263 -12.80 -9.12 -4.56
CA LEU A 263 -13.72 -8.10 -4.11
C LEU A 263 -14.13 -7.12 -5.24
N GLY A 264 -13.56 -7.25 -6.41
CA GLY A 264 -13.75 -6.36 -7.56
C GLY A 264 -12.78 -5.17 -7.52
N ALA A 265 -13.27 -3.97 -7.82
CA ALA A 265 -12.43 -2.78 -7.79
C ALA A 265 -12.38 -2.14 -6.39
N GLU A 266 -11.31 -1.40 -6.14
CA GLU A 266 -11.15 -0.57 -4.93
C GLU A 266 -10.92 0.89 -5.29
N ILE A 267 -11.33 1.81 -4.43
CA ILE A 267 -11.11 3.25 -4.61
C ILE A 267 -10.00 3.79 -3.69
N GLY A 268 -9.74 3.13 -2.60
CA GLY A 268 -8.71 3.50 -1.62
C GLY A 268 -8.52 2.42 -0.58
N ILE A 269 -7.35 2.42 0.03
CA ILE A 269 -6.98 1.54 1.14
C ILE A 269 -6.76 2.42 2.37
N SER A 270 -7.20 1.98 3.54
CA SER A 270 -6.90 2.65 4.80
C SER A 270 -6.14 1.71 5.72
N THR A 271 -5.15 2.25 6.41
CA THR A 271 -4.44 1.59 7.51
C THR A 271 -5.00 2.00 8.88
N ASP A 272 -6.07 2.79 8.91
CA ASP A 272 -6.78 3.16 10.12
C ASP A 272 -7.52 1.95 10.72
N LYS A 273 -7.47 1.79 12.04
CA LYS A 273 -8.04 0.64 12.75
C LYS A 273 -9.49 0.83 13.17
N LEU A 274 -10.02 2.05 13.09
CA LEU A 274 -11.39 2.34 13.50
C LEU A 274 -12.38 1.83 12.46
N HIS A 275 -13.36 1.06 12.92
CA HIS A 275 -14.50 0.61 12.15
C HIS A 275 -15.79 1.17 12.72
N ALA A 276 -16.80 1.41 11.87
CA ALA A 276 -18.05 2.06 12.28
C ALA A 276 -18.92 1.22 13.23
N VAL A 277 -18.68 -0.09 13.32
CA VAL A 277 -19.51 -1.01 14.10
C VAL A 277 -18.66 -1.69 15.18
N SER A 278 -18.92 -1.35 16.43
CA SER A 278 -18.11 -1.76 17.58
C SER A 278 -18.02 -3.28 17.81
N TYR A 279 -19.07 -4.04 17.51
CA TYR A 279 -19.03 -5.50 17.72
C TYR A 279 -18.04 -6.22 16.80
N THR A 280 -17.64 -5.65 15.67
CA THR A 280 -16.65 -6.25 14.77
C THR A 280 -15.21 -6.16 15.30
N HIS A 281 -14.93 -5.21 16.20
CA HIS A 281 -13.61 -4.99 16.77
C HIS A 281 -13.49 -5.36 18.24
N LEU A 282 -14.59 -5.30 18.98
CA LEU A 282 -14.60 -5.49 20.42
C LEU A 282 -15.08 -6.90 20.83
N THR A 283 -15.42 -7.75 19.87
CA THR A 283 -15.66 -9.17 20.16
C THR A 283 -14.32 -9.84 20.44
N LEU A 284 -14.21 -10.45 21.62
CA LEU A 284 -13.09 -11.34 21.92
C LEU A 284 -13.05 -12.48 20.90
N PRO A 285 -11.88 -12.91 20.43
CA PRO A 285 -11.78 -14.08 19.59
C PRO A 285 -12.43 -15.24 20.34
N THR A 286 -13.46 -15.82 19.77
CA THR A 286 -14.04 -17.06 20.25
C THR A 286 -13.01 -18.15 20.02
N ILE A 287 -12.51 -18.74 21.11
CA ILE A 287 -11.54 -19.82 21.10
C ILE A 287 -12.16 -21.06 20.47
#